data_1b94a154473c49ca3757dc41827e42d7
#
_entry.id   1b94a154473c49ca3757dc41827e42d7
#
_cell.length_a   1.000
_cell.length_b   1.000
_cell.length_c   1.000
_cell.angle_alpha   90.00
_cell.angle_beta   90.00
_cell.angle_gamma   90.00
#
_symmetry.space_group_name_H-M   'P 1'
#
loop_
_entity.id
_entity.type
_entity.pdbx_description
1 polymer ?
#
loop_
_entity_poly.entity_id
_entity_poly.type
_entity_poly.pdbx_seq_one_letter_code
_entity_poly.pdbx_strand_id
1 'polypeptide(L)'
;MKLLAKNLGFGYEKGKKIFDGVTIEAQSGRCLFLLGRNGVGKTTLLNCLGGIVEGEGSITVVKDDKSEIDLLKLKPKERAKIVGYVPQTVIFPPMSVFDAVLTGRLPYIKWGVSKEDIRISEDVIERLSLTDMAMRNVLTLSGGEKQKTAIARALTQKAGILLLDEPTSNLDIKNQIDVLEFLRQTTRKNDLITVAVVHDLQLAVRFADDIVLLKQGKVHAACEASRLSEDDIKQVFDIDAEIIRGSGKYSVLYK
;
A
#
# COMPACT_ATOMS: atom_id res chain seq x y z
N MET A 1 -11.45 -9.41 -8.14
CA MET A 1 -10.81 -8.27 -8.88
C MET A 1 -9.30 -8.47 -8.95
N LYS A 2 -8.60 -7.96 -10.01
CA LYS A 2 -7.14 -8.01 -10.16
C LYS A 2 -6.60 -6.67 -10.64
N LEU A 3 -5.41 -6.29 -10.17
CA LEU A 3 -4.61 -5.18 -10.69
C LEU A 3 -3.47 -5.77 -11.53
N LEU A 4 -3.42 -5.44 -12.80
CA LEU A 4 -2.39 -5.87 -13.75
C LEU A 4 -1.57 -4.67 -14.20
N ALA A 5 -0.30 -4.68 -13.89
CA ALA A 5 0.67 -3.74 -14.41
C ALA A 5 1.58 -4.47 -15.38
N LYS A 6 1.65 -4.03 -16.64
CA LYS A 6 2.42 -4.70 -17.70
C LYS A 6 3.45 -3.77 -18.32
N ASN A 7 4.69 -4.26 -18.37
CA ASN A 7 5.82 -3.58 -19.01
C ASN A 7 6.00 -2.14 -18.52
N LEU A 8 5.84 -1.91 -17.20
CA LEU A 8 6.04 -0.59 -16.63
C LEU A 8 7.52 -0.17 -16.74
N GLY A 9 7.74 1.02 -17.24
CA GLY A 9 9.02 1.70 -17.30
C GLY A 9 8.90 3.13 -16.82
N PHE A 10 9.89 3.62 -16.06
CA PHE A 10 9.92 5.00 -15.59
C PHE A 10 11.34 5.52 -15.35
N GLY A 11 11.56 6.78 -15.63
CA GLY A 11 12.75 7.54 -15.29
C GLY A 11 12.45 9.02 -15.18
N TYR A 12 13.05 9.71 -14.20
CA TYR A 12 12.88 11.17 -14.04
C TYR A 12 13.62 11.97 -15.10
N GLU A 13 14.72 11.39 -15.62
CA GLU A 13 15.55 12.01 -16.66
C GLU A 13 15.48 11.19 -17.93
N LYS A 14 15.51 11.87 -19.10
CA LYS A 14 15.56 11.20 -20.40
C LYS A 14 16.78 10.27 -20.49
N GLY A 15 16.52 8.98 -20.78
CA GLY A 15 17.59 7.98 -20.93
C GLY A 15 18.06 7.31 -19.65
N LYS A 16 17.61 7.75 -18.45
CA LYS A 16 17.96 7.12 -17.18
C LYS A 16 16.72 6.52 -16.52
N LYS A 17 16.43 5.26 -16.84
CA LYS A 17 15.33 4.53 -16.23
C LYS A 17 15.64 4.12 -14.79
N ILE A 18 14.69 4.29 -13.89
CA ILE A 18 14.70 3.77 -12.52
C ILE A 18 14.32 2.30 -12.54
N PHE A 19 13.31 1.97 -13.34
CA PHE A 19 12.92 0.60 -13.62
C PHE A 19 12.40 0.49 -15.07
N ASP A 20 12.47 -0.72 -15.62
CA ASP A 20 12.07 -1.00 -17.00
C ASP A 20 11.53 -2.42 -17.14
N GLY A 21 10.43 -2.55 -17.91
CA GLY A 21 9.80 -3.84 -18.20
C GLY A 21 9.18 -4.54 -16.97
N VAL A 22 8.83 -3.79 -15.92
CA VAL A 22 8.25 -4.34 -14.70
C VAL A 22 6.81 -4.79 -14.96
N THR A 23 6.54 -6.08 -14.67
CA THR A 23 5.19 -6.66 -14.76
C THR A 23 4.80 -7.22 -13.40
N ILE A 24 3.64 -6.81 -12.87
CA ILE A 24 3.12 -7.19 -11.56
C ILE A 24 1.64 -7.49 -11.64
N GLU A 25 1.20 -8.53 -10.97
CA GLU A 25 -0.20 -8.85 -10.73
C GLU A 25 -0.49 -8.82 -9.23
N ALA A 26 -1.58 -8.16 -8.82
CA ALA A 26 -2.10 -8.19 -7.46
C ALA A 26 -3.59 -8.56 -7.49
N GLN A 27 -4.03 -9.38 -6.53
CA GLN A 27 -5.38 -9.94 -6.47
C GLN A 27 -6.15 -9.42 -5.26
N SER A 28 -7.47 -9.33 -5.37
CA SER A 28 -8.32 -8.94 -4.25
C SER A 28 -8.28 -9.99 -3.12
N GLY A 29 -8.48 -9.50 -1.89
CA GLY A 29 -8.33 -10.29 -0.67
C GLY A 29 -6.88 -10.58 -0.26
N ARG A 30 -5.88 -10.11 -1.01
CA ARG A 30 -4.46 -10.41 -0.80
C ARG A 30 -3.61 -9.14 -0.59
N CYS A 31 -2.61 -9.28 0.28
CA CYS A 31 -1.58 -8.28 0.50
C CYS A 31 -0.33 -8.63 -0.31
N LEU A 32 0.01 -7.81 -1.30
CA LEU A 32 1.25 -7.90 -2.07
C LEU A 32 2.26 -6.91 -1.51
N PHE A 33 3.43 -7.39 -1.09
CA PHE A 33 4.49 -6.53 -0.59
C PHE A 33 5.63 -6.38 -1.59
N LEU A 34 6.01 -5.12 -1.83
CA LEU A 34 7.16 -4.75 -2.66
C LEU A 34 8.39 -4.62 -1.77
N LEU A 35 9.40 -5.42 -2.03
CA LEU A 35 10.65 -5.48 -1.30
C LEU A 35 11.84 -5.22 -2.23
N GLY A 36 12.97 -4.83 -1.65
CA GLY A 36 14.21 -4.56 -2.35
C GLY A 36 15.05 -3.50 -1.63
N ARG A 37 16.30 -3.33 -2.03
CA ARG A 37 17.22 -2.35 -1.43
C ARG A 37 16.70 -0.93 -1.58
N ASN A 38 17.21 -0.03 -0.73
CA ASN A 38 16.90 1.39 -0.83
C ASN A 38 17.35 1.95 -2.18
N GLY A 39 16.53 2.85 -2.75
CA GLY A 39 16.82 3.46 -4.05
C GLY A 39 16.49 2.59 -5.28
N VAL A 40 16.00 1.35 -5.13
CA VAL A 40 15.70 0.46 -6.27
C VAL A 40 14.44 0.87 -7.06
N GLY A 41 13.68 1.86 -6.56
CA GLY A 41 12.50 2.39 -7.24
C GLY A 41 11.14 1.91 -6.70
N LYS A 42 11.07 1.32 -5.49
CA LYS A 42 9.81 0.80 -4.91
C LYS A 42 8.71 1.86 -4.80
N THR A 43 8.99 2.99 -4.17
CA THR A 43 8.08 4.15 -4.05
C THR A 43 7.65 4.67 -5.42
N THR A 44 8.60 4.79 -6.36
CA THR A 44 8.32 5.24 -7.72
C THR A 44 7.38 4.26 -8.45
N LEU A 45 7.63 2.95 -8.30
CA LEU A 45 6.78 1.92 -8.85
C LEU A 45 5.37 1.95 -8.25
N LEU A 46 5.27 2.14 -6.92
CA LEU A 46 3.98 2.29 -6.24
C LEU A 46 3.22 3.53 -6.74
N ASN A 47 3.93 4.65 -6.96
CA ASN A 47 3.35 5.87 -7.53
C ASN A 47 2.85 5.65 -8.98
N CYS A 48 3.59 4.90 -9.79
CA CYS A 48 3.13 4.52 -11.13
C CYS A 48 1.87 3.64 -11.03
N LEU A 49 1.85 2.62 -10.15
CA LEU A 49 0.66 1.76 -9.94
C LEU A 49 -0.58 2.58 -9.55
N GLY A 50 -0.41 3.65 -8.80
CA GLY A 50 -1.47 4.60 -8.43
C GLY A 50 -1.84 5.59 -9.54
N GLY A 51 -1.07 5.63 -10.64
CA GLY A 51 -1.20 6.66 -11.68
C GLY A 51 -0.90 8.07 -11.16
N ILE A 52 -0.13 8.20 -10.07
CA ILE A 52 0.34 9.48 -9.51
C ILE A 52 1.44 10.03 -10.41
N VAL A 53 2.28 9.13 -10.91
CA VAL A 53 3.35 9.42 -11.86
C VAL A 53 3.07 8.63 -13.13
N GLU A 54 3.16 9.29 -14.29
CA GLU A 54 2.92 8.67 -15.58
C GLU A 54 4.20 8.00 -16.09
N GLY A 55 4.13 6.68 -16.27
CA GLY A 55 5.21 5.85 -16.80
C GLY A 55 4.84 5.20 -18.13
N GLU A 56 5.78 4.48 -18.72
CA GLU A 56 5.53 3.59 -19.87
C GLU A 56 4.77 2.33 -19.42
N GLY A 57 4.08 1.68 -20.35
CA GLY A 57 3.34 0.43 -20.09
C GLY A 57 1.86 0.64 -19.85
N SER A 58 1.20 -0.31 -19.19
CA SER A 58 -0.24 -0.25 -18.91
C SER A 58 -0.57 -0.69 -17.50
N ILE A 59 -1.62 -0.10 -16.92
CA ILE A 59 -2.14 -0.45 -15.60
C ILE A 59 -3.64 -0.66 -15.75
N THR A 60 -4.06 -1.92 -15.61
CA THR A 60 -5.44 -2.35 -15.84
C THR A 60 -6.03 -2.97 -14.58
N VAL A 61 -7.22 -2.56 -14.21
CA VAL A 61 -8.03 -3.24 -13.20
C VAL A 61 -9.02 -4.15 -13.91
N VAL A 62 -8.91 -5.45 -13.67
CA VAL A 62 -9.84 -6.47 -14.16
C VAL A 62 -10.82 -6.79 -13.05
N LYS A 63 -12.11 -6.54 -13.29
CA LYS A 63 -13.18 -6.86 -12.36
C LYS A 63 -13.61 -8.33 -12.45
N ASP A 64 -14.45 -8.76 -11.53
CA ASP A 64 -14.95 -10.14 -11.48
C ASP A 64 -15.86 -10.47 -12.68
N ASP A 65 -16.54 -9.49 -13.23
CA ASP A 65 -17.33 -9.58 -14.48
C ASP A 65 -16.44 -9.55 -15.74
N LYS A 66 -15.11 -9.62 -15.59
CA LYS A 66 -14.08 -9.53 -16.64
C LYS A 66 -14.02 -8.18 -17.37
N SER A 67 -14.74 -7.17 -16.92
CA SER A 67 -14.58 -5.80 -17.45
C SER A 67 -13.21 -5.25 -17.04
N GLU A 68 -12.59 -4.49 -17.94
CA GLU A 68 -11.27 -3.91 -17.76
C GLU A 68 -11.35 -2.40 -17.67
N ILE A 69 -10.60 -1.83 -16.74
CA ILE A 69 -10.46 -0.38 -16.56
C ILE A 69 -8.98 -0.03 -16.69
N ASP A 70 -8.64 0.77 -17.68
CA ASP A 70 -7.32 1.38 -17.82
C ASP A 70 -7.22 2.57 -16.84
N LEU A 71 -6.42 2.40 -15.77
CA LEU A 71 -6.28 3.41 -14.72
C LEU A 71 -5.65 4.70 -15.23
N LEU A 72 -4.77 4.63 -16.23
CA LEU A 72 -4.06 5.80 -16.76
C LEU A 72 -4.98 6.72 -17.57
N LYS A 73 -6.06 6.16 -18.17
CA LYS A 73 -7.06 6.93 -18.93
C LYS A 73 -8.11 7.62 -18.06
N LEU A 74 -8.18 7.28 -16.77
CA LEU A 74 -9.16 7.87 -15.87
C LEU A 74 -8.75 9.28 -15.44
N LYS A 75 -9.76 10.17 -15.32
CA LYS A 75 -9.57 11.45 -14.65
C LYS A 75 -9.20 11.25 -13.18
N PRO A 76 -8.39 12.15 -12.56
CA PRO A 76 -7.93 11.99 -11.19
C PRO A 76 -9.05 11.67 -10.17
N LYS A 77 -10.20 12.33 -10.28
CA LYS A 77 -11.35 12.11 -9.40
C LYS A 77 -11.94 10.70 -9.52
N GLU A 78 -12.01 10.15 -10.74
CA GLU A 78 -12.53 8.80 -10.98
C GLU A 78 -11.51 7.74 -10.55
N ARG A 79 -10.23 7.97 -10.81
CA ARG A 79 -9.14 7.10 -10.34
C ARG A 79 -9.09 7.05 -8.81
N ALA A 80 -9.30 8.19 -8.13
CA ALA A 80 -9.37 8.25 -6.69
C ALA A 80 -10.55 7.46 -6.07
N LYS A 81 -11.56 7.06 -6.82
CA LYS A 81 -12.60 6.13 -6.36
C LYS A 81 -12.17 4.66 -6.42
N ILE A 82 -11.09 4.37 -7.14
CA ILE A 82 -10.59 3.01 -7.37
C ILE A 82 -9.34 2.75 -6.55
N VAL A 83 -8.46 3.76 -6.41
CA VAL A 83 -7.16 3.66 -5.75
C VAL A 83 -7.07 4.62 -4.58
N GLY A 84 -6.87 4.09 -3.37
CA GLY A 84 -6.47 4.82 -2.18
C GLY A 84 -4.96 4.77 -2.03
N TYR A 85 -4.35 5.88 -1.61
CA TYR A 85 -2.90 5.98 -1.47
C TYR A 85 -2.48 6.57 -0.11
N VAL A 86 -1.53 5.91 0.55
CA VAL A 86 -0.90 6.38 1.79
C VAL A 86 0.59 6.60 1.51
N PRO A 87 1.07 7.85 1.51
CA PRO A 87 2.48 8.14 1.30
C PRO A 87 3.33 7.81 2.53
N GLN A 88 4.63 7.63 2.35
CA GLN A 88 5.59 7.41 3.43
C GLN A 88 5.58 8.54 4.44
N THR A 89 5.63 9.79 3.96
CA THR A 89 5.54 10.97 4.81
C THR A 89 4.16 11.59 4.67
N VAL A 90 3.42 11.63 5.77
CA VAL A 90 2.08 12.20 5.81
C VAL A 90 2.15 13.62 6.38
N ILE A 91 1.75 14.59 5.57
CA ILE A 91 1.63 15.98 5.96
C ILE A 91 0.14 16.34 6.00
N PHE A 92 -0.32 16.78 7.16
CA PHE A 92 -1.67 17.31 7.33
C PHE A 92 -1.58 18.82 7.61
N PRO A 93 -2.48 19.64 7.04
CA PRO A 93 -2.69 20.98 7.51
C PRO A 93 -3.32 20.97 8.92
N PRO A 94 -3.36 22.11 9.65
CA PRO A 94 -4.02 22.19 10.94
C PRO A 94 -5.52 21.90 10.81
N MET A 95 -5.95 20.71 11.28
CA MET A 95 -7.34 20.25 11.26
C MET A 95 -7.55 19.17 12.32
N SER A 96 -8.79 18.80 12.62
CA SER A 96 -9.06 17.67 13.50
C SER A 96 -8.72 16.34 12.82
N VAL A 97 -8.52 15.28 13.61
CA VAL A 97 -8.38 13.89 13.09
C VAL A 97 -9.60 13.51 12.27
N PHE A 98 -10.80 13.86 12.77
CA PHE A 98 -12.04 13.59 12.06
C PHE A 98 -12.07 14.25 10.69
N ASP A 99 -11.74 15.54 10.59
CA ASP A 99 -11.70 16.25 9.31
C ASP A 99 -10.66 15.66 8.37
N ALA A 100 -9.47 15.30 8.89
CA ALA A 100 -8.42 14.66 8.11
C ALA A 100 -8.91 13.35 7.49
N VAL A 101 -9.59 12.51 8.27
CA VAL A 101 -10.18 11.24 7.80
C VAL A 101 -11.30 11.50 6.80
N LEU A 102 -12.18 12.47 7.08
CA LEU A 102 -13.29 12.83 6.19
C LEU A 102 -12.82 13.32 4.81
N THR A 103 -11.60 13.89 4.70
CA THR A 103 -11.04 14.24 3.37
C THR A 103 -10.92 13.04 2.43
N GLY A 104 -10.87 11.81 2.94
CA GLY A 104 -10.96 10.60 2.13
C GLY A 104 -12.25 10.50 1.30
N ARG A 105 -13.31 11.20 1.69
CA ARG A 105 -14.58 11.24 0.97
C ARG A 105 -14.62 12.26 -0.18
N LEU A 106 -13.61 13.12 -0.34
CA LEU A 106 -13.56 14.16 -1.40
C LEU A 106 -13.92 13.66 -2.81
N PRO A 107 -13.53 12.45 -3.26
CA PRO A 107 -13.93 11.95 -4.58
C PRO A 107 -15.45 11.81 -4.77
N TYR A 108 -16.22 11.70 -3.69
CA TYR A 108 -17.68 11.49 -3.69
C TYR A 108 -18.47 12.77 -3.42
N ILE A 109 -17.86 13.76 -2.75
CA ILE A 109 -18.53 15.02 -2.40
C ILE A 109 -18.84 15.82 -3.67
N LYS A 110 -20.11 16.23 -3.82
CA LYS A 110 -20.59 17.09 -4.92
C LYS A 110 -20.91 18.50 -4.43
N TRP A 111 -21.88 18.63 -3.53
CA TRP A 111 -22.40 19.92 -3.02
C TRP A 111 -22.11 20.14 -1.54
N GLY A 112 -21.65 19.11 -0.84
CA GLY A 112 -21.34 19.16 0.59
C GLY A 112 -21.19 17.75 1.15
N VAL A 113 -20.76 17.67 2.40
CA VAL A 113 -20.59 16.43 3.15
C VAL A 113 -21.98 15.84 3.46
N SER A 114 -22.20 14.59 3.11
CA SER A 114 -23.44 13.87 3.43
C SER A 114 -23.37 13.18 4.80
N LYS A 115 -24.54 12.84 5.36
CA LYS A 115 -24.61 12.01 6.58
C LYS A 115 -23.91 10.65 6.41
N GLU A 116 -23.94 10.10 5.21
CA GLU A 116 -23.23 8.83 4.89
C GLU A 116 -21.73 9.01 4.92
N ASP A 117 -21.19 10.14 4.42
CA ASP A 117 -19.75 10.42 4.49
C ASP A 117 -19.27 10.54 5.93
N ILE A 118 -20.06 11.17 6.80
CA ILE A 118 -19.79 11.26 8.24
C ILE A 118 -19.77 9.87 8.85
N ARG A 119 -20.83 9.06 8.65
CA ARG A 119 -20.95 7.72 9.20
C ARG A 119 -19.80 6.80 8.78
N ILE A 120 -19.40 6.86 7.51
CA ILE A 120 -18.23 6.10 7.00
C ILE A 120 -16.94 6.52 7.72
N SER A 121 -16.76 7.81 7.96
CA SER A 121 -15.57 8.34 8.63
C SER A 121 -15.52 7.91 10.10
N GLU A 122 -16.67 7.98 10.80
CA GLU A 122 -16.81 7.53 12.20
C GLU A 122 -16.51 6.03 12.34
N ASP A 123 -17.07 5.18 11.47
CA ASP A 123 -16.82 3.72 11.47
C ASP A 123 -15.32 3.40 11.31
N VAL A 124 -14.63 4.09 10.40
CA VAL A 124 -13.20 3.88 10.21
C VAL A 124 -12.37 4.39 11.39
N ILE A 125 -12.73 5.55 11.96
CA ILE A 125 -12.08 6.12 13.15
C ILE A 125 -12.20 5.14 14.33
N GLU A 126 -13.38 4.60 14.58
CA GLU A 126 -13.62 3.62 15.64
C GLU A 126 -12.78 2.36 15.43
N ARG A 127 -12.80 1.78 14.23
CA ARG A 127 -12.05 0.56 13.88
C ARG A 127 -10.54 0.70 14.02
N LEU A 128 -9.98 1.91 13.90
CA LEU A 128 -8.55 2.19 14.10
C LEU A 128 -8.23 2.69 15.51
N SER A 129 -9.23 2.69 16.43
CA SER A 129 -9.08 3.17 17.81
C SER A 129 -8.59 4.62 17.87
N LEU A 130 -9.17 5.47 17.01
CA LEU A 130 -8.88 6.91 16.95
C LEU A 130 -9.99 7.77 17.57
N THR A 131 -11.02 7.16 18.18
CA THR A 131 -12.21 7.84 18.68
C THR A 131 -11.87 8.92 19.71
N ASP A 132 -11.03 8.60 20.71
CA ASP A 132 -10.66 9.51 21.80
C ASP A 132 -9.86 10.74 21.32
N MET A 133 -9.31 10.66 20.11
CA MET A 133 -8.53 11.74 19.51
C MET A 133 -9.20 12.34 18.28
N ALA A 134 -10.44 11.95 17.95
CA ALA A 134 -11.13 12.40 16.74
C ALA A 134 -11.18 13.93 16.60
N MET A 135 -11.34 14.64 17.69
CA MET A 135 -11.41 16.11 17.72
C MET A 135 -10.04 16.79 17.99
N ARG A 136 -8.97 16.03 18.23
CA ARG A 136 -7.63 16.59 18.42
C ARG A 136 -7.06 17.10 17.11
N ASN A 137 -6.22 18.13 17.18
CA ASN A 137 -5.49 18.61 16.03
C ASN A 137 -4.43 17.58 15.60
N VAL A 138 -4.43 17.20 14.32
CA VAL A 138 -3.48 16.21 13.76
C VAL A 138 -2.01 16.60 13.94
N LEU A 139 -1.71 17.89 14.08
CA LEU A 139 -0.33 18.35 14.31
C LEU A 139 0.19 17.94 15.68
N THR A 140 -0.70 17.72 16.68
CA THR A 140 -0.32 17.32 18.04
C THR A 140 -0.18 15.82 18.23
N LEU A 141 -0.44 15.05 17.17
CA LEU A 141 -0.35 13.59 17.19
C LEU A 141 1.11 13.09 17.13
N SER A 142 1.36 11.95 17.74
CA SER A 142 2.59 11.16 17.53
C SER A 142 2.70 10.69 16.08
N GLY A 143 3.89 10.25 15.66
CA GLY A 143 4.11 9.70 14.33
C GLY A 143 3.16 8.53 14.01
N GLY A 144 2.97 7.62 14.98
CA GLY A 144 2.08 6.47 14.84
C GLY A 144 0.61 6.84 14.71
N GLU A 145 0.13 7.82 15.49
CA GLU A 145 -1.24 8.31 15.41
C GLU A 145 -1.48 9.03 14.06
N LYS A 146 -0.50 9.80 13.57
CA LYS A 146 -0.54 10.40 12.22
C LYS A 146 -0.63 9.34 11.12
N GLN A 147 0.16 8.28 11.24
CA GLN A 147 0.14 7.17 10.29
C GLN A 147 -1.21 6.44 10.29
N LYS A 148 -1.75 6.12 11.48
CA LYS A 148 -3.11 5.55 11.61
C LYS A 148 -4.17 6.48 11.01
N THR A 149 -4.06 7.78 11.22
CA THR A 149 -4.96 8.79 10.63
C THR A 149 -4.88 8.80 9.09
N ALA A 150 -3.68 8.65 8.51
CA ALA A 150 -3.51 8.57 7.07
C ALA A 150 -4.12 7.29 6.47
N ILE A 151 -3.94 6.16 7.15
CA ILE A 151 -4.57 4.89 6.78
C ILE A 151 -6.09 5.01 6.89
N ALA A 152 -6.62 5.62 7.97
CA ALA A 152 -8.05 5.89 8.14
C ALA A 152 -8.60 6.70 6.96
N ARG A 153 -7.92 7.79 6.58
CA ARG A 153 -8.28 8.62 5.42
C ARG A 153 -8.38 7.79 4.13
N ALA A 154 -7.38 6.93 3.88
CA ALA A 154 -7.36 6.10 2.68
C ALA A 154 -8.48 5.03 2.69
N LEU A 155 -8.79 4.45 3.84
CA LEU A 155 -9.89 3.47 3.98
C LEU A 155 -11.27 4.12 3.87
N THR A 156 -11.43 5.33 4.39
CA THR A 156 -12.67 6.12 4.28
C THR A 156 -13.02 6.41 2.83
N GLN A 157 -12.03 6.46 1.94
CA GLN A 157 -12.22 6.59 0.50
C GLN A 157 -12.99 5.41 -0.11
N LYS A 158 -13.03 4.23 0.54
CA LYS A 158 -13.69 3.01 0.03
C LYS A 158 -13.23 2.61 -1.38
N ALA A 159 -11.97 2.82 -1.68
CA ALA A 159 -11.34 2.35 -2.90
C ALA A 159 -11.12 0.83 -2.84
N GLY A 160 -11.24 0.16 -3.99
CA GLY A 160 -10.99 -1.29 -4.07
C GLY A 160 -9.49 -1.67 -4.05
N ILE A 161 -8.61 -0.69 -4.29
CA ILE A 161 -7.15 -0.85 -4.28
C ILE A 161 -6.58 0.10 -3.24
N LEU A 162 -5.70 -0.40 -2.37
CA LEU A 162 -4.99 0.35 -1.35
C LEU A 162 -3.48 0.23 -1.58
N LEU A 163 -2.84 1.35 -1.86
CA LEU A 163 -1.40 1.45 -2.05
C LEU A 163 -0.79 2.16 -0.85
N LEU A 164 0.22 1.53 -0.21
CA LEU A 164 0.86 2.07 0.98
C LEU A 164 2.39 2.11 0.80
N ASP A 165 2.94 3.30 0.95
CA ASP A 165 4.39 3.49 0.93
C ASP A 165 4.92 3.51 2.36
N GLU A 166 5.59 2.44 2.76
CA GLU A 166 6.17 2.24 4.09
C GLU A 166 5.20 2.55 5.25
N PRO A 167 4.03 1.87 5.32
CA PRO A 167 2.98 2.19 6.30
C PRO A 167 3.41 1.97 7.76
N THR A 168 4.55 1.34 7.99
CA THR A 168 5.09 1.02 9.32
C THR A 168 6.35 1.82 9.68
N SER A 169 6.80 2.73 8.80
CA SER A 169 7.94 3.59 9.11
C SER A 169 7.65 4.48 10.32
N ASN A 170 8.65 4.68 11.17
CA ASN A 170 8.56 5.49 12.40
C ASN A 170 7.58 4.97 13.48
N LEU A 171 7.17 3.70 13.41
CA LEU A 171 6.37 3.02 14.42
C LEU A 171 7.25 2.12 15.28
N ASP A 172 6.92 1.98 16.56
CA ASP A 172 7.47 0.91 17.39
C ASP A 172 6.97 -0.46 16.94
N ILE A 173 7.65 -1.52 17.33
CA ILE A 173 7.38 -2.92 16.90
C ILE A 173 5.91 -3.30 17.11
N LYS A 174 5.32 -2.93 18.28
CA LYS A 174 3.92 -3.23 18.57
C LYS A 174 2.99 -2.56 17.57
N ASN A 175 3.15 -1.26 17.37
CA ASN A 175 2.32 -0.50 16.43
C ASN A 175 2.51 -0.96 14.97
N GLN A 176 3.73 -1.39 14.57
CA GLN A 176 3.97 -1.99 13.25
C GLN A 176 3.13 -3.25 13.05
N ILE A 177 3.16 -4.16 14.03
CA ILE A 177 2.39 -5.41 14.00
C ILE A 177 0.89 -5.10 13.95
N ASP A 178 0.41 -4.21 14.82
CA ASP A 178 -1.01 -3.86 14.91
C ASP A 178 -1.53 -3.27 13.57
N VAL A 179 -0.75 -2.38 12.94
CA VAL A 179 -1.10 -1.78 11.64
C VAL A 179 -1.13 -2.82 10.52
N LEU A 180 -0.12 -3.70 10.43
CA LEU A 180 -0.08 -4.72 9.36
C LEU A 180 -1.17 -5.78 9.56
N GLU A 181 -1.44 -6.21 10.79
CA GLU A 181 -2.54 -7.12 11.08
C GLU A 181 -3.89 -6.50 10.73
N PHE A 182 -4.11 -5.23 11.10
CA PHE A 182 -5.32 -4.49 10.74
C PHE A 182 -5.48 -4.36 9.22
N LEU A 183 -4.40 -4.03 8.50
CA LEU A 183 -4.43 -3.94 7.02
C LEU A 183 -4.77 -5.30 6.39
N ARG A 184 -4.14 -6.38 6.86
CA ARG A 184 -4.39 -7.73 6.38
C ARG A 184 -5.84 -8.17 6.60
N GLN A 185 -6.37 -7.96 7.80
CA GLN A 185 -7.76 -8.27 8.12
C GLN A 185 -8.73 -7.44 7.28
N THR A 186 -8.46 -6.14 7.14
CA THR A 186 -9.29 -5.23 6.34
C THR A 186 -9.26 -5.60 4.86
N THR A 187 -8.10 -5.97 4.33
CA THR A 187 -7.91 -6.45 2.96
C THR A 187 -8.80 -7.66 2.68
N ARG A 188 -8.74 -8.66 3.56
CA ARG A 188 -9.53 -9.89 3.43
C ARG A 188 -11.02 -9.65 3.61
N LYS A 189 -11.40 -8.90 4.66
CA LYS A 189 -12.82 -8.64 5.00
C LYS A 189 -13.55 -7.86 3.91
N ASN A 190 -12.86 -6.91 3.27
CA ASN A 190 -13.45 -6.01 2.27
C ASN A 190 -13.05 -6.37 0.83
N ASP A 191 -12.38 -7.51 0.63
CA ASP A 191 -11.91 -7.99 -0.68
C ASP A 191 -11.05 -6.95 -1.43
N LEU A 192 -10.19 -6.21 -0.70
CA LEU A 192 -9.34 -5.19 -1.27
C LEU A 192 -8.11 -5.81 -1.96
N ILE A 193 -7.55 -5.09 -2.92
CA ILE A 193 -6.16 -5.30 -3.37
C ILE A 193 -5.29 -4.39 -2.53
N THR A 194 -4.39 -4.93 -1.74
CA THR A 194 -3.44 -4.13 -0.96
C THR A 194 -2.03 -4.33 -1.48
N VAL A 195 -1.38 -3.24 -1.91
CA VAL A 195 0.04 -3.25 -2.31
C VAL A 195 0.80 -2.33 -1.37
N ALA A 196 1.82 -2.85 -0.69
CA ALA A 196 2.60 -2.08 0.25
C ALA A 196 4.10 -2.20 -0.01
N VAL A 197 4.82 -1.08 0.09
CA VAL A 197 6.28 -1.09 0.21
C VAL A 197 6.62 -1.36 1.67
N VAL A 198 7.43 -2.39 1.91
CA VAL A 198 7.88 -2.76 3.26
C VAL A 198 9.39 -2.97 3.22
N HIS A 199 10.11 -2.55 4.28
CA HIS A 199 11.57 -2.72 4.36
C HIS A 199 11.97 -3.92 5.20
N ASP A 200 11.19 -4.25 6.21
CA ASP A 200 11.48 -5.33 7.13
C ASP A 200 11.04 -6.68 6.55
N LEU A 201 12.02 -7.55 6.27
CA LEU A 201 11.79 -8.90 5.76
C LEU A 201 10.98 -9.77 6.74
N GLN A 202 11.17 -9.60 8.05
CA GLN A 202 10.41 -10.31 9.07
C GLN A 202 8.92 -9.99 8.98
N LEU A 203 8.62 -8.70 8.88
CA LEU A 203 7.24 -8.24 8.74
C LEU A 203 6.66 -8.67 7.38
N ALA A 204 7.48 -8.63 6.32
CA ALA A 204 7.02 -9.02 4.99
C ALA A 204 6.64 -10.50 4.93
N VAL A 205 7.49 -11.41 5.36
CA VAL A 205 7.18 -12.86 5.33
C VAL A 205 6.04 -13.25 6.26
N ARG A 206 5.78 -12.45 7.30
CA ARG A 206 4.70 -12.70 8.26
C ARG A 206 3.34 -12.22 7.78
N PHE A 207 3.28 -11.10 7.07
CA PHE A 207 2.03 -10.40 6.77
C PHE A 207 1.65 -10.37 5.30
N ALA A 208 2.61 -10.56 4.37
CA ALA A 208 2.30 -10.66 2.96
C ALA A 208 1.62 -11.98 2.61
N ASP A 209 0.73 -11.94 1.62
CA ASP A 209 0.28 -13.13 0.89
C ASP A 209 1.18 -13.34 -0.34
N ASP A 210 1.55 -12.26 -1.02
CA ASP A 210 2.45 -12.25 -2.17
C ASP A 210 3.61 -11.28 -1.97
N ILE A 211 4.78 -11.60 -2.50
CA ILE A 211 6.00 -10.80 -2.44
C ILE A 211 6.52 -10.57 -3.84
N VAL A 212 6.89 -9.31 -4.13
CA VAL A 212 7.67 -8.94 -5.31
C VAL A 212 9.01 -8.38 -4.83
N LEU A 213 10.08 -9.02 -5.23
CA LEU A 213 11.44 -8.57 -5.00
C LEU A 213 11.96 -7.76 -6.19
N LEU A 214 12.42 -6.55 -5.91
CA LEU A 214 13.01 -5.66 -6.91
C LEU A 214 14.54 -5.61 -6.75
N LYS A 215 15.24 -5.78 -7.87
CA LYS A 215 16.71 -5.65 -7.97
C LYS A 215 17.07 -4.86 -9.22
N GLN A 216 17.84 -3.80 -9.08
CA GLN A 216 18.34 -2.97 -10.20
C GLN A 216 17.24 -2.55 -11.19
N GLY A 217 16.07 -2.11 -10.66
CA GLY A 217 14.96 -1.64 -11.47
C GLY A 217 14.17 -2.73 -12.22
N LYS A 218 14.36 -4.00 -11.87
CA LYS A 218 13.64 -5.14 -12.45
C LYS A 218 12.99 -6.00 -11.36
N VAL A 219 11.98 -6.76 -11.73
CA VAL A 219 11.45 -7.83 -10.89
C VAL A 219 12.46 -8.98 -10.87
N HIS A 220 13.03 -9.25 -9.71
CA HIS A 220 13.91 -10.40 -9.49
C HIS A 220 13.10 -11.67 -9.25
N ALA A 221 12.10 -11.58 -8.36
CA ALA A 221 11.16 -12.66 -8.06
C ALA A 221 9.77 -12.08 -7.76
N ALA A 222 8.73 -12.83 -8.12
CA ALA A 222 7.35 -12.58 -7.76
C ALA A 222 6.72 -13.92 -7.35
N CYS A 223 6.38 -14.08 -6.07
CA CYS A 223 5.93 -15.37 -5.53
C CYS A 223 4.99 -15.18 -4.33
N GLU A 224 4.29 -16.24 -3.97
CA GLU A 224 3.66 -16.30 -2.65
C GLU A 224 4.72 -16.21 -1.54
N ALA A 225 4.40 -15.52 -0.44
CA ALA A 225 5.32 -15.36 0.68
C ALA A 225 5.84 -16.70 1.22
N SER A 226 5.03 -17.76 1.13
CA SER A 226 5.38 -19.14 1.50
C SER A 226 6.50 -19.74 0.64
N ARG A 227 6.68 -19.25 -0.58
CA ARG A 227 7.63 -19.75 -1.58
C ARG A 227 8.89 -18.91 -1.70
N LEU A 228 8.99 -17.82 -0.94
CA LEU A 228 10.21 -17.01 -0.91
C LEU A 228 11.41 -17.90 -0.55
N SER A 229 12.49 -17.79 -1.30
CA SER A 229 13.71 -18.58 -1.07
C SER A 229 14.80 -17.74 -0.36
N GLU A 230 15.70 -18.44 0.32
CA GLU A 230 16.88 -17.84 0.94
C GLU A 230 17.85 -17.29 -0.11
N ASP A 231 17.91 -17.93 -1.27
CA ASP A 231 18.70 -17.47 -2.42
C ASP A 231 18.15 -16.14 -2.97
N ASP A 232 16.84 -15.98 -3.08
CA ASP A 232 16.23 -14.71 -3.49
C ASP A 232 16.60 -13.58 -2.53
N ILE A 233 16.58 -13.85 -1.21
CA ILE A 233 16.99 -12.88 -0.19
C ILE A 233 18.46 -12.53 -0.37
N LYS A 234 19.33 -13.52 -0.51
CA LYS A 234 20.76 -13.32 -0.73
C LYS A 234 21.04 -12.50 -1.99
N GLN A 235 20.39 -12.86 -3.09
CA GLN A 235 20.55 -12.18 -4.37
C GLN A 235 20.12 -10.70 -4.32
N VAL A 236 19.03 -10.37 -3.63
CA VAL A 236 18.48 -9.02 -3.61
C VAL A 236 19.14 -8.15 -2.54
N PHE A 237 19.34 -8.69 -1.33
CA PHE A 237 19.77 -7.92 -0.18
C PHE A 237 21.27 -8.07 0.14
N ASP A 238 21.92 -9.09 -0.46
CA ASP A 238 23.34 -9.42 -0.21
C ASP A 238 23.59 -9.81 1.27
N ILE A 239 22.64 -10.58 1.84
CA ILE A 239 22.71 -11.12 3.18
C ILE A 239 22.38 -12.61 3.17
N ASP A 240 23.06 -13.38 4.01
CA ASP A 240 22.72 -14.76 4.28
C ASP A 240 21.59 -14.80 5.32
N ALA A 241 20.52 -15.52 4.99
CA ALA A 241 19.35 -15.64 5.84
C ALA A 241 18.81 -17.07 5.78
N GLU A 242 18.10 -17.47 6.82
CA GLU A 242 17.37 -18.72 6.91
C GLU A 242 15.88 -18.44 7.15
N ILE A 243 15.00 -19.07 6.37
CA ILE A 243 13.56 -18.91 6.54
C ILE A 243 13.02 -20.05 7.35
N ILE A 244 12.67 -19.77 8.61
CA ILE A 244 11.99 -20.74 9.48
C ILE A 244 10.53 -20.79 9.11
N ARG A 245 10.05 -21.98 8.75
CA ARG A 245 8.65 -22.25 8.40
C ARG A 245 8.01 -23.14 9.45
N GLY A 246 6.99 -22.63 10.13
CA GLY A 246 6.30 -23.42 11.17
C GLY A 246 4.85 -22.97 11.35
N SER A 247 3.90 -23.91 11.41
CA SER A 247 2.47 -23.68 11.76
C SER A 247 1.81 -22.49 11.06
N GLY A 248 2.15 -22.25 9.76
CA GLY A 248 1.62 -21.13 8.98
C GLY A 248 2.22 -19.76 9.34
N LYS A 249 3.30 -19.74 10.12
CA LYS A 249 4.08 -18.53 10.42
C LYS A 249 5.47 -18.66 9.81
N TYR A 250 5.99 -17.54 9.31
CA TYR A 250 7.34 -17.47 8.74
C TYR A 250 8.16 -16.45 9.52
N SER A 251 9.43 -16.76 9.69
CA SER A 251 10.42 -15.86 10.30
C SER A 251 11.72 -15.94 9.53
N VAL A 252 12.46 -14.84 9.47
CA VAL A 252 13.77 -14.78 8.81
C VAL A 252 14.84 -14.64 9.88
N LEU A 253 15.81 -15.54 9.90
CA LEU A 253 17.02 -15.40 10.72
C LEU A 253 18.17 -14.92 9.84
N TYR A 254 18.78 -13.82 10.20
CA TYR A 254 19.99 -13.33 9.56
C TYR A 254 21.22 -14.07 10.11
N LYS A 255 22.12 -14.49 9.24
CA LYS A 255 23.39 -15.17 9.58
C LYS A 255 24.56 -14.23 9.52
#